data_830537ae097ce7dbf492814b500e70d3
#
_entry.id   830537ae097ce7dbf492814b500e70d3
#
_cell.length_a   1.000
_cell.length_b   1.000
_cell.length_c   1.000
_cell.angle_alpha   90.00
_cell.angle_beta   90.00
_cell.angle_gamma   90.00
#
_symmetry.space_group_name_H-M   'P 1'
#
loop_
_entity.id
_entity.type
_entity.pdbx_description
1 polymer ?
#
loop_
_entity_poly.entity_id
_entity_poly.type
_entity_poly.pdbx_seq_one_letter_code
_entity_poly.pdbx_strand_id
1 'polypeptide(L)'
;MKIILMRHGQAEDETRPDSARQLTDYGQQQAAQTADYIIEHYKPDYFVVSPYDRAQQTLAELQSRAPNVPATVQDNITPSDDAHDALAVLANVEAECLVVVCHMSIVANLASLLTGDSPEAFALAEVRIFETEFIMSGMATKKDRFVPMQPY
;
A
#
# COMPACT_ATOMS: atom_id res chain seq x y z
N MET A 1 -1.61 13.25 -10.81
CA MET A 1 -1.42 12.75 -9.45
C MET A 1 -0.59 11.48 -9.44
N LYS A 2 -0.02 11.16 -8.30
CA LYS A 2 0.65 9.88 -8.08
C LYS A 2 -0.16 9.03 -7.10
N ILE A 3 -0.25 7.73 -7.40
CA ILE A 3 -0.79 6.75 -6.46
C ILE A 3 0.31 5.73 -6.18
N ILE A 4 0.58 5.52 -4.90
CA ILE A 4 1.63 4.64 -4.41
C ILE A 4 0.95 3.48 -3.71
N LEU A 5 1.04 2.28 -4.29
CA LEU A 5 0.48 1.06 -3.70
C LEU A 5 1.57 0.32 -2.96
N MET A 6 1.30 -0.07 -1.72
CA MET A 6 2.26 -0.73 -0.84
C MET A 6 1.64 -1.96 -0.18
N ARG A 7 2.32 -3.09 -0.26
CA ARG A 7 2.00 -4.27 0.53
C ARG A 7 2.61 -4.13 1.93
N HIS A 8 1.91 -4.62 2.97
CA HIS A 8 2.47 -4.65 4.32
C HIS A 8 3.76 -5.49 4.41
N GLY A 9 4.54 -5.29 5.47
CA GLY A 9 5.74 -6.06 5.76
C GLY A 9 5.46 -7.47 6.27
N GLN A 10 6.52 -8.23 6.55
CA GLN A 10 6.39 -9.59 7.08
C GLN A 10 5.55 -9.59 8.37
N ALA A 11 4.57 -10.47 8.41
CA ALA A 11 3.71 -10.66 9.59
C ALA A 11 3.99 -12.02 10.23
N GLU A 12 3.64 -12.14 11.52
CA GLU A 12 3.71 -13.40 12.26
C GLU A 12 2.78 -14.46 11.66
N ASP A 13 3.02 -15.72 12.01
CA ASP A 13 2.20 -16.84 11.57
C ASP A 13 0.77 -16.75 12.13
N GLU A 14 -0.13 -17.62 11.64
CA GLU A 14 -1.57 -17.61 11.95
C GLU A 14 -1.87 -18.12 13.36
N THR A 15 -1.30 -17.50 14.39
CA THR A 15 -1.56 -17.81 15.79
C THR A 15 -2.68 -16.95 16.39
N ARG A 16 -3.16 -15.96 15.63
CA ARG A 16 -4.23 -15.00 15.98
C ARG A 16 -5.24 -14.95 14.86
N PRO A 17 -6.42 -14.34 15.07
CA PRO A 17 -7.28 -13.99 13.93
C PRO A 17 -6.49 -13.19 12.89
N ASP A 18 -6.75 -13.43 11.62
CA ASP A 18 -5.97 -12.83 10.53
C ASP A 18 -5.86 -11.31 10.65
N SER A 19 -6.94 -10.64 11.02
CA SER A 19 -6.97 -9.17 11.19
C SER A 19 -6.06 -8.67 12.32
N ALA A 20 -5.71 -9.52 13.27
CA ALA A 20 -4.91 -9.18 14.45
C ALA A 20 -3.46 -9.67 14.38
N ARG A 21 -3.04 -10.28 13.28
CA ARG A 21 -1.64 -10.71 13.09
C ARG A 21 -0.75 -9.48 13.03
N GLN A 22 0.35 -9.53 13.78
CA GLN A 22 1.26 -8.39 13.95
C GLN A 22 2.45 -8.49 13.00
N LEU A 23 3.06 -7.36 12.66
CA LEU A 23 4.36 -7.39 11.98
C LEU A 23 5.40 -8.04 12.89
N THR A 24 6.31 -8.79 12.28
CA THR A 24 7.55 -9.21 12.96
C THR A 24 8.51 -8.01 13.04
N ASP A 25 9.59 -8.15 13.86
CA ASP A 25 10.66 -7.15 13.88
C ASP A 25 11.26 -6.97 12.48
N TYR A 26 11.42 -8.06 11.75
CA TYR A 26 11.88 -8.01 10.36
C TYR A 26 10.90 -7.23 9.47
N GLY A 27 9.61 -7.46 9.64
CA GLY A 27 8.57 -6.72 8.90
C GLY A 27 8.59 -5.23 9.18
N GLN A 28 8.86 -4.83 10.42
CA GLN A 28 9.04 -3.41 10.77
C GLN A 28 10.25 -2.81 10.07
N GLN A 29 11.36 -3.54 9.98
CA GLN A 29 12.54 -3.09 9.26
C GLN A 29 12.27 -2.95 7.76
N GLN A 30 11.54 -3.89 7.16
CA GLN A 30 11.11 -3.78 5.76
C GLN A 30 10.27 -2.51 5.56
N ALA A 31 9.30 -2.28 6.42
CA ALA A 31 8.44 -1.10 6.34
C ALA A 31 9.24 0.19 6.48
N ALA A 32 10.24 0.21 7.38
CA ALA A 32 11.13 1.35 7.57
C ALA A 32 11.95 1.64 6.30
N GLN A 33 12.50 0.62 5.67
CA GLN A 33 13.26 0.81 4.42
C GLN A 33 12.39 1.40 3.31
N THR A 34 11.19 0.88 3.14
CA THR A 34 10.27 1.38 2.12
C THR A 34 9.78 2.79 2.45
N ALA A 35 9.51 3.08 3.73
CA ALA A 35 9.14 4.43 4.17
C ALA A 35 10.25 5.43 3.85
N ASP A 36 11.51 5.09 4.11
CA ASP A 36 12.64 5.94 3.76
C ASP A 36 12.69 6.21 2.26
N TYR A 37 12.51 5.17 1.44
CA TYR A 37 12.49 5.32 -0.02
C TYR A 37 11.39 6.28 -0.47
N ILE A 38 10.18 6.10 0.05
CA ILE A 38 9.03 6.93 -0.33
C ILE A 38 9.29 8.40 0.03
N ILE A 39 9.75 8.66 1.24
CA ILE A 39 9.96 10.03 1.72
C ILE A 39 11.15 10.72 1.02
N GLU A 40 12.18 9.96 0.63
CA GLU A 40 13.31 10.49 -0.13
C GLU A 40 12.94 10.91 -1.55
N HIS A 41 11.98 10.21 -2.18
CA HIS A 41 11.66 10.38 -3.60
C HIS A 41 10.32 11.06 -3.86
N TYR A 42 9.41 11.06 -2.90
CA TYR A 42 8.04 11.55 -3.07
C TYR A 42 7.58 12.35 -1.86
N LYS A 43 6.49 13.12 -2.06
CA LYS A 43 5.87 13.91 -0.98
C LYS A 43 4.40 13.49 -0.84
N PRO A 44 4.11 12.41 -0.12
CA PRO A 44 2.72 12.00 0.11
C PRO A 44 1.94 13.09 0.82
N ASP A 45 0.69 13.29 0.42
CA ASP A 45 -0.23 14.23 1.07
C ASP A 45 -1.48 13.55 1.64
N TYR A 46 -1.63 12.25 1.42
CA TYR A 46 -2.73 11.48 1.99
C TYR A 46 -2.39 9.99 2.08
N PHE A 47 -2.79 9.36 3.20
CA PHE A 47 -2.64 7.92 3.41
C PHE A 47 -3.99 7.22 3.51
N VAL A 48 -4.13 6.08 2.85
CA VAL A 48 -5.26 5.16 3.00
C VAL A 48 -4.70 3.80 3.42
N VAL A 49 -5.30 3.18 4.41
CA VAL A 49 -4.78 1.94 4.99
C VAL A 49 -5.90 0.95 5.31
N SER A 50 -5.58 -0.34 5.16
CA SER A 50 -6.45 -1.44 5.59
C SER A 50 -6.69 -1.38 7.11
N PRO A 51 -7.85 -1.87 7.59
CA PRO A 51 -8.12 -1.95 9.03
C PRO A 51 -7.26 -2.98 9.77
N TYR A 52 -6.56 -3.87 9.07
CA TYR A 52 -5.77 -4.93 9.68
C TYR A 52 -4.51 -4.39 10.35
N ASP A 53 -4.14 -4.95 11.50
CA ASP A 53 -3.03 -4.46 12.32
C ASP A 53 -1.72 -4.40 11.54
N ARG A 54 -1.37 -5.45 10.78
CA ARG A 54 -0.11 -5.48 10.04
C ARG A 54 0.03 -4.38 8.99
N ALA A 55 -1.09 -3.96 8.41
CA ALA A 55 -1.09 -2.84 7.46
C ALA A 55 -0.92 -1.51 8.19
N GLN A 56 -1.60 -1.33 9.32
CA GLN A 56 -1.49 -0.12 10.12
C GLN A 56 -0.10 0.05 10.72
N GLN A 57 0.52 -1.05 11.16
CA GLN A 57 1.89 -1.03 11.67
C GLN A 57 2.89 -0.70 10.55
N THR A 58 2.65 -1.17 9.34
CA THR A 58 3.46 -0.78 8.17
C THR A 58 3.32 0.72 7.89
N LEU A 59 2.10 1.24 7.89
CA LEU A 59 1.85 2.67 7.70
C LEU A 59 2.51 3.51 8.81
N ALA A 60 2.57 3.00 10.02
CA ALA A 60 3.15 3.74 11.16
C ALA A 60 4.58 4.20 10.88
N GLU A 61 5.35 3.45 10.10
CA GLU A 61 6.70 3.87 9.68
C GLU A 61 6.67 5.09 8.78
N LEU A 62 5.71 5.18 7.88
CA LEU A 62 5.49 6.39 7.07
C LEU A 62 5.02 7.56 7.93
N GLN A 63 4.08 7.30 8.85
CA GLN A 63 3.54 8.35 9.71
C GLN A 63 4.60 8.95 10.63
N SER A 64 5.56 8.16 11.08
CA SER A 64 6.67 8.67 11.91
C SER A 64 7.57 9.65 11.14
N ARG A 65 7.63 9.53 9.81
CA ARG A 65 8.44 10.40 8.94
C ARG A 65 7.64 11.55 8.33
N ALA A 66 6.32 11.43 8.31
CA ALA A 66 5.42 12.44 7.75
C ALA A 66 4.19 12.60 8.66
N PRO A 67 4.38 13.10 9.90
CA PRO A 67 3.32 13.06 10.93
C PRO A 67 2.14 13.99 10.65
N ASN A 68 2.28 14.92 9.71
CA ASN A 68 1.21 15.87 9.38
C ASN A 68 0.32 15.40 8.23
N VAL A 69 0.64 14.26 7.59
CA VAL A 69 -0.16 13.73 6.50
C VAL A 69 -1.41 13.04 7.07
N PRO A 70 -2.62 13.42 6.63
CA PRO A 70 -3.83 12.77 7.10
C PRO A 70 -3.94 11.34 6.60
N ALA A 71 -4.60 10.50 7.38
CA ALA A 71 -4.81 9.10 7.06
C ALA A 71 -6.25 8.68 7.33
N THR A 72 -6.79 7.81 6.48
CA THR A 72 -8.07 7.16 6.71
C THR A 72 -7.97 5.66 6.54
N VAL A 73 -8.80 4.94 7.28
CA VAL A 73 -8.97 3.50 7.13
C VAL A 73 -10.05 3.25 6.09
N GLN A 74 -9.73 2.39 5.11
CA GLN A 74 -10.71 1.93 4.12
C GLN A 74 -11.02 0.46 4.39
N ASP A 75 -12.29 0.15 4.63
CA ASP A 75 -12.69 -1.18 5.08
C ASP A 75 -12.60 -2.26 4.00
N ASN A 76 -12.70 -1.89 2.73
CA ASN A 76 -12.73 -2.84 1.62
C ASN A 76 -11.39 -3.01 0.88
N ILE A 77 -10.27 -2.90 1.60
CA ILE A 77 -8.94 -3.24 1.09
C ILE A 77 -8.26 -4.30 1.96
N THR A 78 -9.05 -5.25 2.48
CA THR A 78 -8.55 -6.44 3.16
C THR A 78 -8.12 -7.48 2.12
N PRO A 79 -7.45 -8.58 2.51
CA PRO A 79 -6.77 -9.45 1.52
C PRO A 79 -7.62 -9.98 0.37
N SER A 80 -8.89 -10.31 0.62
CA SER A 80 -9.78 -10.93 -0.38
C SER A 80 -10.89 -10.03 -0.89
N ASP A 81 -10.82 -8.74 -0.63
CA ASP A 81 -11.82 -7.79 -1.13
C ASP A 81 -11.74 -7.60 -2.65
N ASP A 82 -12.84 -7.18 -3.24
CA ASP A 82 -12.95 -6.92 -4.66
C ASP A 82 -12.23 -5.61 -5.03
N ALA A 83 -11.27 -5.72 -5.96
CA ALA A 83 -10.46 -4.58 -6.35
C ALA A 83 -11.27 -3.49 -7.10
N HIS A 84 -12.31 -3.85 -7.84
CA HIS A 84 -13.17 -2.87 -8.51
C HIS A 84 -13.90 -2.01 -7.48
N ASP A 85 -14.46 -2.62 -6.44
CA ASP A 85 -15.16 -1.91 -5.37
C ASP A 85 -14.17 -1.02 -4.59
N ALA A 86 -12.98 -1.54 -4.31
CA ALA A 86 -11.93 -0.78 -3.63
C ALA A 86 -11.48 0.43 -4.45
N LEU A 87 -11.29 0.26 -5.75
CA LEU A 87 -10.87 1.33 -6.65
C LEU A 87 -11.93 2.44 -6.71
N ALA A 88 -13.20 2.07 -6.72
CA ALA A 88 -14.31 3.04 -6.73
C ALA A 88 -14.29 3.95 -5.49
N VAL A 89 -13.94 3.41 -4.32
CA VAL A 89 -13.79 4.20 -3.09
C VAL A 89 -12.54 5.08 -3.17
N LEU A 90 -11.41 4.54 -3.63
CA LEU A 90 -10.17 5.30 -3.79
C LEU A 90 -10.33 6.47 -4.77
N ALA A 91 -11.19 6.32 -5.78
CA ALA A 91 -11.45 7.36 -6.78
C ALA A 91 -12.06 8.63 -6.17
N ASN A 92 -12.64 8.56 -4.97
CA ASN A 92 -13.21 9.71 -4.28
C ASN A 92 -12.18 10.44 -3.40
N VAL A 93 -10.97 9.91 -3.27
CA VAL A 93 -9.92 10.56 -2.47
C VAL A 93 -9.28 11.67 -3.28
N GLU A 94 -9.24 12.87 -2.72
CA GLU A 94 -8.57 14.02 -3.31
C GLU A 94 -7.14 14.10 -2.77
N ALA A 95 -6.16 13.83 -3.64
CA ALA A 95 -4.75 13.87 -3.27
C ALA A 95 -3.89 14.06 -4.52
N GLU A 96 -2.73 14.68 -4.34
CA GLU A 96 -1.72 14.78 -5.39
C GLU A 96 -0.75 13.59 -5.34
N CYS A 97 -0.52 13.04 -4.16
CA CYS A 97 0.33 11.87 -3.95
C CYS A 97 -0.28 11.01 -2.84
N LEU A 98 -1.03 9.99 -3.25
CA LEU A 98 -1.76 9.09 -2.36
C LEU A 98 -0.95 7.83 -2.11
N VAL A 99 -0.78 7.45 -0.84
CA VAL A 99 -0.21 6.13 -0.47
C VAL A 99 -1.32 5.25 0.05
N VAL A 100 -1.42 4.03 -0.50
CA VAL A 100 -2.39 3.01 -0.08
C VAL A 100 -1.62 1.80 0.44
N VAL A 101 -1.83 1.43 1.70
CA VAL A 101 -1.17 0.29 2.33
C VAL A 101 -2.20 -0.82 2.56
N CYS A 102 -1.98 -1.96 1.92
CA CYS A 102 -2.91 -3.09 2.01
C CYS A 102 -2.19 -4.44 1.85
N HIS A 103 -2.77 -5.39 1.16
CA HIS A 103 -2.39 -6.81 1.22
C HIS A 103 -2.33 -7.44 -0.17
N MET A 104 -1.60 -8.53 -0.30
CA MET A 104 -1.88 -9.50 -1.36
C MET A 104 -3.23 -10.20 -1.02
N SER A 105 -4.13 -10.45 -1.94
CA SER A 105 -3.99 -10.22 -3.40
C SER A 105 -4.53 -8.86 -3.86
N ILE A 106 -5.27 -8.14 -3.00
CA ILE A 106 -5.95 -6.90 -3.37
C ILE A 106 -4.98 -5.86 -3.98
N VAL A 107 -3.76 -5.73 -3.44
CA VAL A 107 -2.79 -4.74 -3.94
C VAL A 107 -2.37 -5.02 -5.38
N ALA A 108 -2.15 -6.30 -5.72
CA ALA A 108 -1.79 -6.70 -7.09
C ALA A 108 -2.97 -6.49 -8.05
N ASN A 109 -4.17 -6.75 -7.59
CA ASN A 109 -5.39 -6.55 -8.39
C ASN A 109 -5.68 -5.06 -8.61
N LEU A 110 -5.44 -4.21 -7.62
CA LEU A 110 -5.54 -2.75 -7.78
C LEU A 110 -4.53 -2.24 -8.79
N ALA A 111 -3.27 -2.69 -8.72
CA ALA A 111 -2.24 -2.31 -9.69
C ALA A 111 -2.63 -2.73 -11.10
N SER A 112 -3.16 -3.94 -11.26
CA SER A 112 -3.64 -4.46 -12.54
C SER A 112 -4.77 -3.61 -13.11
N LEU A 113 -5.74 -3.23 -12.29
CA LEU A 113 -6.84 -2.37 -12.75
C LEU A 113 -6.33 -1.00 -13.20
N LEU A 114 -5.40 -0.41 -12.46
CA LEU A 114 -4.88 0.93 -12.75
C LEU A 114 -4.22 0.99 -14.13
N THR A 115 -3.44 -0.01 -14.50
CA THR A 115 -2.66 -0.01 -15.75
C THR A 115 -3.32 -0.76 -16.90
N GLY A 116 -4.20 -1.71 -16.59
CA GLY A 116 -4.74 -2.65 -17.57
C GLY A 116 -3.85 -3.86 -17.82
N ASP A 117 -2.71 -3.96 -17.15
CA ASP A 117 -1.79 -5.10 -17.26
C ASP A 117 -2.26 -6.26 -16.37
N SER A 118 -1.73 -7.47 -16.63
CA SER A 118 -2.01 -8.64 -15.80
C SER A 118 -1.50 -8.43 -14.37
N PRO A 119 -2.20 -9.01 -13.35
CA PRO A 119 -1.74 -8.89 -11.97
C PRO A 119 -0.38 -9.54 -11.75
N GLU A 120 0.50 -8.85 -11.04
CA GLU A 120 1.79 -9.35 -10.61
C GLU A 120 1.92 -9.25 -9.09
N ALA A 121 2.35 -10.31 -8.43
CA ALA A 121 2.50 -10.34 -6.98
C ALA A 121 3.47 -9.26 -6.48
N PHE A 122 3.13 -8.64 -5.35
CA PHE A 122 4.04 -7.76 -4.61
C PHE A 122 4.85 -8.58 -3.61
N ALA A 123 6.12 -8.27 -3.49
CA ALA A 123 6.94 -8.74 -2.38
C ALA A 123 6.50 -8.05 -1.08
N LEU A 124 6.96 -8.55 0.07
CA LEU A 124 6.66 -7.93 1.37
C LEU A 124 7.18 -6.50 1.42
N ALA A 125 6.33 -5.57 1.83
CA ALA A 125 6.59 -4.13 1.90
C ALA A 125 7.04 -3.52 0.56
N GLU A 126 6.81 -4.21 -0.54
CA GLU A 126 7.07 -3.66 -1.87
C GLU A 126 6.11 -2.52 -2.15
N VAL A 127 6.62 -1.51 -2.84
CA VAL A 127 5.85 -0.36 -3.29
C VAL A 127 5.98 -0.18 -4.80
N ARG A 128 4.88 0.17 -5.45
CA ARG A 128 4.85 0.56 -6.87
C ARG A 128 4.15 1.89 -7.01
N ILE A 129 4.75 2.75 -7.80
CA ILE A 129 4.30 4.13 -7.99
C ILE A 129 3.71 4.27 -9.38
N PHE A 130 2.50 4.83 -9.43
CA PHE A 130 1.75 5.03 -10.67
C PHE A 130 1.45 6.51 -10.85
N GLU A 131 1.44 6.96 -12.09
CA GLU A 131 1.02 8.31 -12.45
C GLU A 131 -0.28 8.23 -13.23
N THR A 132 -1.25 9.06 -12.88
CA THR A 132 -2.56 9.08 -13.51
C THR A 132 -3.21 10.45 -13.34
N GLU A 133 -4.13 10.81 -14.24
CA GLU A 133 -4.96 11.99 -14.06
C GLU A 133 -6.07 11.71 -13.03
N PHE A 134 -6.68 10.53 -13.14
CA PHE A 134 -7.77 10.09 -12.27
C PHE A 134 -7.52 8.65 -11.84
N ILE A 135 -8.02 8.28 -10.67
CA ILE A 135 -8.00 6.89 -10.20
C ILE A 135 -9.14 6.15 -10.91
N MET A 136 -8.79 5.45 -12.00
CA MET A 136 -9.73 4.83 -12.90
C MET A 136 -9.04 3.69 -13.65
N SER A 137 -9.78 2.64 -14.01
CA SER A 137 -9.22 1.48 -14.71
C SER A 137 -8.55 1.88 -16.02
N GLY A 138 -7.34 1.36 -16.24
CA GLY A 138 -6.59 1.53 -17.48
C GLY A 138 -5.99 2.91 -17.69
N MET A 139 -6.08 3.80 -16.72
CA MET A 139 -5.67 5.21 -16.87
C MET A 139 -4.22 5.45 -16.43
N ALA A 140 -3.68 4.61 -15.54
CA ALA A 140 -2.39 4.87 -14.90
C ALA A 140 -1.22 4.25 -15.66
N THR A 141 -0.06 4.87 -15.51
CA THR A 141 1.23 4.36 -15.99
C THR A 141 2.13 4.08 -14.81
N LYS A 142 2.75 2.89 -14.78
CA LYS A 142 3.72 2.56 -13.74
C LYS A 142 5.01 3.35 -13.97
N LYS A 143 5.49 4.05 -12.95
CA LYS A 143 6.66 4.92 -13.02
C LYS A 143 7.85 4.41 -12.24
N ASP A 144 7.63 3.69 -11.13
CA ASP A 144 8.68 3.31 -10.22
C ASP A 144 8.28 2.10 -9.40
N ARG A 145 9.28 1.47 -8.78
CA ARG A 145 9.11 0.31 -7.92
C ARG A 145 10.28 0.22 -6.96
N PHE A 146 9.99 -0.12 -5.71
CA PHE A 146 11.03 -0.40 -4.72
C PHE A 146 10.67 -1.65 -3.93
N VAL A 147 11.65 -2.53 -3.74
CA VAL A 147 11.52 -3.74 -2.94
C VAL A 147 12.56 -3.67 -1.82
N PRO A 148 12.15 -3.67 -0.54
CA PRO A 148 13.10 -3.69 0.57
C PRO A 148 13.75 -5.07 0.69
N MET A 149 14.65 -5.25 1.65
CA MET A 149 15.21 -6.56 1.97
C MET A 149 14.10 -7.60 2.10
N GLN A 150 14.34 -8.80 1.62
CA GLN A 150 13.42 -9.94 1.73
C GLN A 150 14.05 -11.04 2.57
N PRO A 151 13.23 -11.94 3.18
CA PRO A 151 13.76 -12.99 4.06
C PRO A 151 14.72 -13.94 3.37
N TYR A 152 14.64 -14.05 2.06
CA TYR A 152 15.48 -14.94 1.25
C TYR A 152 15.84 -14.30 -0.08
#